data_50bab3f1d0199e03694bbda7c0d9a4a4
#
_entry.id   50bab3f1d0199e03694bbda7c0d9a4a4
#
_cell.length_a   1.000
_cell.length_b   1.000
_cell.length_c   1.000
_cell.angle_alpha   90.00
_cell.angle_beta   90.00
_cell.angle_gamma   90.00
#
_symmetry.space_group_name_H-M   'P 1'
#
loop_
_entity.id
_entity.type
_entity.pdbx_description
1 polymer ?
#
loop_
_entity_poly.entity_id
_entity_poly.type
_entity_poly.pdbx_seq_one_letter_code
_entity_poly.pdbx_strand_id
1 'polypeptide(L)'
;MRKSIFLAAALLSMMPYMADAQGTEINSRDHRGDVVYQDDEVVFRQLDEHTWIGNGHRVYNESLYLVEGNDRAILIDAGTIIPELDKIVAKITSKPVTMMLTHAHGDHVGGVGPFPEVYLNAGDMPIVPNSMRNYQGQIKYLNDGQVIDLGGREIEVIFTPGHTAGSITFFDKAKHYGFSGDAFGSTNLLVFTNLSTEMYSAERIENYMKKHDIYYLFPGHYSGDNLETLQRVTDIKNMCREVLDGERKPTASNGNSGGMDMMVDDKGVRINFSSRSGMK
;
A
#
# COMPACT_ATOMS: atom_id res chain seq x y z
N MET A 1 -50.48 -10.29 31.97
CA MET A 1 -49.02 -10.51 32.02
C MET A 1 -48.47 -10.26 30.61
N ARG A 2 -47.90 -9.08 30.39
CA ARG A 2 -47.22 -8.71 29.11
C ARG A 2 -45.77 -9.09 29.20
N LYS A 3 -45.30 -9.97 28.34
CA LYS A 3 -43.88 -10.30 28.18
C LYS A 3 -43.25 -9.27 27.27
N SER A 4 -42.39 -8.43 27.81
CA SER A 4 -41.52 -7.52 27.07
C SER A 4 -40.37 -8.32 26.47
N ILE A 5 -40.30 -8.32 25.15
CA ILE A 5 -39.15 -8.83 24.39
C ILE A 5 -38.18 -7.66 24.25
N PHE A 6 -37.04 -7.75 24.91
CA PHE A 6 -35.91 -6.84 24.67
C PHE A 6 -35.22 -7.28 23.37
N LEU A 7 -35.40 -6.48 22.33
CA LEU A 7 -34.60 -6.57 21.11
C LEU A 7 -33.28 -5.83 21.40
N ALA A 8 -32.21 -6.55 21.58
CA ALA A 8 -30.88 -5.97 21.60
C ALA A 8 -30.52 -5.55 20.18
N ALA A 9 -30.60 -4.24 19.90
CA ALA A 9 -30.07 -3.67 18.68
C ALA A 9 -28.54 -3.67 18.79
N ALA A 10 -27.88 -4.58 18.08
CA ALA A 10 -26.47 -4.45 17.82
C ALA A 10 -26.27 -3.25 16.88
N LEU A 11 -25.89 -2.11 17.45
CA LEU A 11 -25.37 -0.97 16.70
C LEU A 11 -24.01 -1.38 16.14
N LEU A 12 -24.01 -1.85 14.89
CA LEU A 12 -22.81 -1.83 14.07
C LEU A 12 -22.40 -0.36 13.98
N SER A 13 -21.30 0.02 14.61
CA SER A 13 -20.64 1.29 14.37
C SER A 13 -20.06 1.24 12.95
N MET A 14 -20.88 1.54 11.95
CA MET A 14 -20.41 1.95 10.64
C MET A 14 -19.59 3.21 10.86
N MET A 15 -18.27 3.11 10.69
CA MET A 15 -17.40 4.27 10.67
C MET A 15 -17.95 5.29 9.67
N PRO A 16 -17.98 6.58 10.00
CA PRO A 16 -18.46 7.64 9.11
C PRO A 16 -17.40 7.96 8.05
N TYR A 17 -17.09 7.00 7.19
CA TYR A 17 -16.23 7.21 6.02
C TYR A 17 -17.02 7.42 4.73
N MET A 18 -18.34 7.61 4.86
CA MET A 18 -19.25 7.81 3.72
C MET A 18 -19.64 9.28 3.54
N ALA A 19 -18.79 10.21 3.86
CA ALA A 19 -19.04 11.60 3.51
C ALA A 19 -17.72 12.35 3.42
N ASP A 20 -17.11 12.41 2.26
CA ASP A 20 -16.65 13.69 1.75
C ASP A 20 -16.19 13.62 0.28
N ALA A 21 -17.16 13.68 -0.63
CA ALA A 21 -16.94 14.19 -1.96
C ALA A 21 -16.91 15.75 -1.99
N GLN A 22 -16.89 16.40 -0.82
CA GLN A 22 -16.82 17.86 -0.70
C GLN A 22 -15.83 18.20 0.42
N GLY A 23 -14.62 18.63 0.02
CA GLY A 23 -13.49 18.95 0.89
C GLY A 23 -13.84 19.73 2.16
N THR A 24 -14.11 19.01 3.23
CA THR A 24 -14.21 19.56 4.56
C THR A 24 -13.18 18.87 5.46
N GLU A 25 -12.55 19.66 6.31
CA GLU A 25 -11.44 19.34 7.20
C GLU A 25 -11.52 17.93 7.78
N ILE A 26 -10.56 17.07 7.39
CA ILE A 26 -10.34 15.78 8.04
C ILE A 26 -9.93 16.07 9.48
N ASN A 27 -10.80 15.67 10.38
CA ASN A 27 -10.62 15.81 11.82
C ASN A 27 -9.29 15.17 12.24
N SER A 28 -8.46 15.87 13.01
CA SER A 28 -7.09 15.55 13.42
C SER A 28 -6.94 14.31 14.33
N ARG A 29 -7.77 13.30 14.18
CA ARG A 29 -7.63 12.00 14.84
C ARG A 29 -6.76 11.10 13.99
N ASP A 30 -5.75 10.52 14.62
CA ASP A 30 -4.98 9.44 14.02
C ASP A 30 -5.91 8.25 13.72
N HIS A 31 -6.27 8.05 12.45
CA HIS A 31 -7.20 6.99 12.02
C HIS A 31 -6.54 5.61 11.89
N ARG A 32 -5.28 5.46 12.32
CA ARG A 32 -4.56 4.19 12.23
C ARG A 32 -4.97 3.16 13.28
N GLY A 33 -5.88 3.51 14.20
CA GLY A 33 -6.43 2.63 15.23
C GLY A 33 -5.59 2.54 16.51
N ASP A 34 -5.97 1.64 17.41
CA ASP A 34 -5.35 1.47 18.72
C ASP A 34 -3.99 0.80 18.64
N VAL A 35 -3.02 1.25 19.45
CA VAL A 35 -1.69 0.65 19.53
C VAL A 35 -1.78 -0.74 20.18
N VAL A 36 -1.29 -1.76 19.47
CA VAL A 36 -1.20 -3.14 19.97
C VAL A 36 0.24 -3.56 20.27
N TYR A 37 1.22 -2.91 19.64
CA TYR A 37 2.64 -3.09 19.89
C TYR A 37 3.40 -1.81 19.57
N GLN A 38 4.46 -1.51 20.34
CA GLN A 38 5.37 -0.39 20.09
C GLN A 38 6.74 -0.66 20.66
N ASP A 39 7.78 -0.31 19.89
CA ASP A 39 9.17 -0.18 20.34
C ASP A 39 9.86 1.01 19.65
N ASP A 40 11.19 1.06 19.68
CA ASP A 40 11.96 2.17 19.08
C ASP A 40 11.99 2.12 17.53
N GLU A 41 11.63 1.00 16.92
CA GLU A 41 11.74 0.79 15.47
C GLU A 41 10.38 0.81 14.77
N VAL A 42 9.30 0.35 15.44
CA VAL A 42 7.98 0.23 14.82
C VAL A 42 6.85 0.38 15.83
N VAL A 43 5.74 0.94 15.38
CA VAL A 43 4.45 0.90 16.09
C VAL A 43 3.43 0.12 15.26
N PHE A 44 2.80 -0.89 15.86
CA PHE A 44 1.66 -1.58 15.25
C PHE A 44 0.36 -1.11 15.88
N ARG A 45 -0.62 -0.84 15.01
CA ARG A 45 -1.98 -0.41 15.37
C ARG A 45 -3.01 -1.31 14.71
N GLN A 46 -4.11 -1.55 15.37
CA GLN A 46 -5.20 -2.34 14.82
C GLN A 46 -6.09 -1.46 13.93
N LEU A 47 -6.17 -1.79 12.63
CA LEU A 47 -7.04 -1.11 11.67
C LEU A 47 -8.48 -1.66 11.74
N ASP A 48 -8.60 -2.99 11.80
CA ASP A 48 -9.86 -3.69 12.02
C ASP A 48 -9.60 -5.00 12.78
N GLU A 49 -10.61 -5.85 12.97
CA GLU A 49 -10.56 -7.04 13.81
C GLU A 49 -9.38 -7.98 13.49
N HIS A 50 -9.00 -8.07 12.21
CA HIS A 50 -7.98 -8.99 11.70
C HIS A 50 -6.98 -8.31 10.76
N THR A 51 -6.80 -6.99 10.90
CA THR A 51 -5.85 -6.22 10.11
C THR A 51 -5.12 -5.22 10.97
N TRP A 52 -3.80 -5.18 10.87
CA TRP A 52 -2.95 -4.24 11.61
C TRP A 52 -2.02 -3.52 10.65
N ILE A 53 -1.73 -2.26 10.97
CA ILE A 53 -0.69 -1.48 10.34
C ILE A 53 0.51 -1.35 11.29
N GLY A 54 1.70 -1.64 10.79
CA GLY A 54 2.96 -1.24 11.38
C GLY A 54 3.47 0.01 10.68
N ASN A 55 3.92 1.00 11.45
CA ASN A 55 4.64 2.14 10.89
C ASN A 55 6.05 2.15 11.45
N GLY A 56 7.04 2.09 10.57
CA GLY A 56 8.43 2.25 10.92
C GLY A 56 8.78 3.70 11.24
N HIS A 57 9.94 3.91 11.87
CA HIS A 57 10.39 5.22 12.32
C HIS A 57 11.58 5.78 11.54
N ARG A 58 12.01 5.09 10.46
CA ARG A 58 13.23 5.43 9.72
C ARG A 58 12.99 6.27 8.48
N VAL A 59 11.97 5.94 7.68
CA VAL A 59 11.68 6.59 6.40
C VAL A 59 10.19 6.91 6.29
N TYR A 60 9.79 8.14 6.63
CA TYR A 60 8.44 8.71 6.36
C TYR A 60 7.26 7.78 6.69
N ASN A 61 7.26 7.13 7.87
CA ASN A 61 6.20 6.17 8.27
C ASN A 61 6.05 4.98 7.30
N GLU A 62 7.16 4.40 6.83
CA GLU A 62 7.07 3.19 6.01
C GLU A 62 6.10 2.19 6.64
N SER A 63 5.15 1.73 5.85
CA SER A 63 3.99 1.00 6.36
C SER A 63 4.07 -0.48 6.01
N LEU A 64 3.77 -1.30 7.03
CA LEU A 64 3.65 -2.74 6.94
C LEU A 64 2.20 -3.11 7.25
N TYR A 65 1.66 -4.14 6.58
CA TYR A 65 0.27 -4.55 6.85
C TYR A 65 0.22 -6.03 7.18
N LEU A 66 -0.18 -6.34 8.42
CA LEU A 66 -0.46 -7.71 8.84
C LEU A 66 -1.95 -7.99 8.61
N VAL A 67 -2.24 -9.00 7.79
CA VAL A 67 -3.58 -9.38 7.37
C VAL A 67 -3.81 -10.85 7.73
N GLU A 68 -4.77 -11.11 8.60
CA GLU A 68 -5.05 -12.43 9.16
C GLU A 68 -6.38 -13.00 8.64
N GLY A 69 -6.38 -14.27 8.28
CA GLY A 69 -7.56 -15.10 8.08
C GLY A 69 -7.69 -16.18 9.14
N ASN A 70 -8.55 -17.17 8.92
CA ASN A 70 -8.77 -18.23 9.91
C ASN A 70 -7.56 -19.16 10.08
N ASP A 71 -6.78 -19.43 9.01
CA ASP A 71 -5.74 -20.46 9.00
C ASP A 71 -4.33 -19.86 9.05
N ARG A 72 -4.12 -18.73 8.42
CA ARG A 72 -2.81 -18.07 8.26
C ARG A 72 -2.94 -16.57 8.08
N ALA A 73 -1.80 -15.89 8.13
CA ALA A 73 -1.70 -14.46 7.89
C ALA A 73 -0.63 -14.17 6.81
N ILE A 74 -0.71 -12.98 6.23
CA ILE A 74 0.37 -12.40 5.43
C ILE A 74 0.85 -11.12 6.10
N LEU A 75 2.14 -10.87 6.00
CA LEU A 75 2.74 -9.57 6.29
C LEU A 75 3.15 -8.94 4.96
N ILE A 76 2.56 -7.81 4.63
CA ILE A 76 2.83 -7.03 3.42
C ILE A 76 3.83 -5.95 3.80
N ASP A 77 5.01 -5.99 3.16
CA ASP A 77 6.19 -5.16 3.42
C ASP A 77 6.84 -5.35 4.81
N ALA A 78 8.07 -4.89 4.95
CA ALA A 78 8.93 -5.17 6.09
C ALA A 78 9.63 -3.92 6.66
N GLY A 79 9.29 -2.72 6.20
CA GLY A 79 9.91 -1.47 6.64
C GLY A 79 11.40 -1.35 6.26
N THR A 80 12.07 -0.37 6.86
CA THR A 80 13.48 -0.06 6.56
C THR A 80 14.45 -0.91 7.35
N ILE A 81 14.39 -0.87 8.67
CA ILE A 81 15.21 -1.66 9.59
C ILE A 81 14.34 -1.98 10.80
N ILE A 82 13.82 -3.19 10.85
CA ILE A 82 13.04 -3.68 11.99
C ILE A 82 13.62 -5.04 12.39
N PRO A 83 14.57 -5.06 13.35
CA PRO A 83 15.17 -6.30 13.83
C PRO A 83 14.10 -7.23 14.43
N GLU A 84 14.26 -8.55 14.21
CA GLU A 84 13.36 -9.56 14.78
C GLU A 84 11.88 -9.33 14.46
N LEU A 85 11.58 -8.81 13.28
CA LEU A 85 10.20 -8.49 12.84
C LEU A 85 9.26 -9.70 12.95
N ASP A 86 9.76 -10.91 12.71
CA ASP A 86 9.03 -12.17 12.90
C ASP A 86 8.55 -12.35 14.36
N LYS A 87 9.41 -12.03 15.35
CA LYS A 87 9.05 -12.10 16.76
C LYS A 87 8.09 -10.99 17.19
N ILE A 88 8.20 -9.82 16.57
CA ILE A 88 7.26 -8.72 16.79
C ILE A 88 5.87 -9.15 16.31
N VAL A 89 5.78 -9.62 15.08
CA VAL A 89 4.53 -10.10 14.49
C VAL A 89 3.92 -11.28 15.27
N ALA A 90 4.74 -12.18 15.79
CA ALA A 90 4.29 -13.30 16.64
C ALA A 90 3.68 -12.85 17.99
N LYS A 91 3.85 -11.59 18.41
CA LYS A 91 3.14 -11.03 19.58
C LYS A 91 1.73 -10.55 19.22
N ILE A 92 1.45 -10.34 17.93
CA ILE A 92 0.18 -9.80 17.44
C ILE A 92 -0.73 -10.93 16.94
N THR A 93 -0.17 -11.90 16.20
CA THR A 93 -0.90 -13.07 15.71
C THR A 93 -0.20 -14.37 16.07
N SER A 94 -0.97 -15.43 16.37
CA SER A 94 -0.45 -16.80 16.55
C SER A 94 -0.48 -17.62 15.24
N LYS A 95 -0.94 -17.04 14.15
CA LYS A 95 -1.06 -17.73 12.85
C LYS A 95 0.30 -17.84 12.16
N PRO A 96 0.51 -18.86 11.31
CA PRO A 96 1.65 -18.86 10.39
C PRO A 96 1.62 -17.64 9.48
N VAL A 97 2.74 -16.91 9.39
CA VAL A 97 2.85 -15.66 8.62
C VAL A 97 3.70 -15.87 7.38
N THR A 98 3.21 -15.46 6.24
CA THR A 98 3.96 -15.40 4.97
C THR A 98 4.32 -13.94 4.65
N MET A 99 5.61 -13.68 4.37
CA MET A 99 6.10 -12.34 3.98
C MET A 99 5.85 -12.10 2.50
N MET A 100 5.16 -11.00 2.17
CA MET A 100 4.88 -10.54 0.82
C MET A 100 5.30 -9.09 0.66
N LEU A 101 5.78 -8.72 -0.52
CA LEU A 101 6.33 -7.40 -0.79
C LEU A 101 5.50 -6.72 -1.88
N THR A 102 5.15 -5.45 -1.64
CA THR A 102 4.55 -4.61 -2.66
C THR A 102 5.55 -4.28 -3.75
N HIS A 103 6.80 -4.03 -3.36
CA HIS A 103 7.93 -3.78 -4.25
C HIS A 103 9.26 -3.92 -3.48
N ALA A 104 10.39 -3.82 -4.18
CA ALA A 104 11.68 -4.14 -3.58
C ALA A 104 12.56 -2.91 -3.26
N HIS A 105 12.01 -1.76 -2.90
CA HIS A 105 12.81 -0.66 -2.34
C HIS A 105 13.22 -0.94 -0.89
N GLY A 106 14.33 -0.31 -0.48
CA GLY A 106 14.99 -0.59 0.81
C GLY A 106 14.14 -0.35 2.06
N ASP A 107 13.22 0.58 1.98
CA ASP A 107 12.27 0.94 3.05
C ASP A 107 11.03 0.04 3.12
N HIS A 108 10.91 -0.92 2.20
CA HIS A 108 9.89 -1.96 2.20
C HIS A 108 10.42 -3.37 2.44
N VAL A 109 11.75 -3.56 2.30
CA VAL A 109 12.36 -4.89 2.40
C VAL A 109 13.38 -5.03 3.55
N GLY A 110 13.61 -3.98 4.32
CA GLY A 110 14.72 -3.97 5.29
C GLY A 110 14.58 -4.98 6.43
N GLY A 111 13.35 -5.29 6.85
CA GLY A 111 13.05 -6.26 7.91
C GLY A 111 12.87 -7.70 7.46
N VAL A 112 13.14 -8.07 6.20
CA VAL A 112 12.88 -9.43 5.66
C VAL A 112 13.82 -10.51 6.21
N GLY A 113 14.94 -10.13 6.83
CA GLY A 113 16.00 -11.04 7.26
C GLY A 113 15.54 -12.29 8.03
N PRO A 114 14.61 -12.20 9.00
CA PRO A 114 14.14 -13.33 9.78
C PRO A 114 13.25 -14.33 9.00
N PHE A 115 12.69 -13.92 7.86
CA PHE A 115 11.73 -14.75 7.12
C PHE A 115 12.47 -15.73 6.19
N PRO A 116 12.14 -17.04 6.22
CA PRO A 116 12.84 -18.04 5.39
C PRO A 116 12.50 -17.90 3.91
N GLU A 117 11.37 -17.25 3.58
CA GLU A 117 10.94 -16.99 2.23
C GLU A 117 10.18 -15.68 2.13
N VAL A 118 10.33 -15.01 1.00
CA VAL A 118 9.60 -13.79 0.65
C VAL A 118 8.99 -13.92 -0.74
N TYR A 119 7.84 -13.29 -0.93
CA TYR A 119 7.12 -13.30 -2.21
C TYR A 119 7.09 -11.89 -2.79
N LEU A 120 7.47 -11.74 -4.05
CA LEU A 120 7.45 -10.48 -4.79
C LEU A 120 7.16 -10.70 -6.29
N ASN A 121 7.00 -9.61 -7.03
CA ASN A 121 6.92 -9.66 -8.48
C ASN A 121 8.34 -9.70 -9.09
N ALA A 122 8.58 -10.64 -10.01
CA ALA A 122 9.86 -10.79 -10.71
C ALA A 122 10.34 -9.52 -11.44
N GLY A 123 9.44 -8.56 -11.73
CA GLY A 123 9.78 -7.27 -12.31
C GLY A 123 10.79 -6.46 -11.48
N ASP A 124 10.85 -6.69 -10.16
CA ASP A 124 11.80 -6.01 -9.27
C ASP A 124 13.13 -6.74 -9.06
N MET A 125 13.33 -7.92 -9.69
CA MET A 125 14.62 -8.63 -9.58
C MET A 125 15.85 -7.77 -9.94
N PRO A 126 15.78 -6.81 -10.88
CA PRO A 126 16.92 -5.92 -11.15
C PRO A 126 17.38 -5.06 -9.97
N ILE A 127 16.50 -4.71 -9.02
CA ILE A 127 16.83 -3.86 -7.85
C ILE A 127 17.13 -4.68 -6.59
N VAL A 128 16.68 -5.92 -6.49
CA VAL A 128 16.91 -6.84 -5.37
C VAL A 128 18.37 -6.96 -4.94
N PRO A 129 19.39 -7.08 -5.85
CA PRO A 129 20.78 -7.17 -5.43
C PRO A 129 21.28 -5.98 -4.60
N ASN A 130 20.65 -4.82 -4.74
CA ASN A 130 20.99 -3.62 -3.97
C ASN A 130 20.19 -3.51 -2.67
N SER A 131 18.89 -3.76 -2.73
CA SER A 131 17.97 -3.57 -1.59
C SER A 131 17.96 -4.75 -0.62
N MET A 132 18.13 -5.98 -1.12
CA MET A 132 18.08 -7.21 -0.34
C MET A 132 19.39 -8.01 -0.34
N ARG A 133 20.55 -7.34 -0.53
CA ARG A 133 21.87 -7.98 -0.71
C ARG A 133 22.27 -8.95 0.41
N ASN A 134 21.74 -8.78 1.61
CA ASN A 134 22.05 -9.61 2.78
C ASN A 134 20.99 -10.66 3.08
N TYR A 135 19.92 -10.71 2.30
CA TYR A 135 18.86 -11.69 2.49
C TYR A 135 19.34 -13.08 2.07
N GLN A 136 19.15 -14.08 2.96
CA GLN A 136 19.62 -15.46 2.77
C GLN A 136 18.47 -16.45 2.53
N GLY A 137 17.23 -15.99 2.61
CA GLY A 137 16.05 -16.81 2.37
C GLY A 137 15.75 -17.00 0.89
N GLN A 138 14.63 -17.65 0.61
CA GLN A 138 14.18 -17.90 -0.75
C GLN A 138 13.32 -16.75 -1.26
N ILE A 139 13.55 -16.34 -2.51
CA ILE A 139 12.67 -15.40 -3.21
C ILE A 139 11.73 -16.22 -4.10
N LYS A 140 10.44 -16.04 -3.89
CA LYS A 140 9.37 -16.65 -4.68
C LYS A 140 8.58 -15.58 -5.41
N TYR A 141 7.93 -15.96 -6.52
CA TYR A 141 7.24 -14.99 -7.35
C TYR A 141 5.74 -15.10 -7.23
N LEU A 142 5.11 -13.95 -7.12
CA LEU A 142 3.67 -13.78 -7.24
C LEU A 142 3.28 -13.66 -8.72
N ASN A 143 2.04 -14.02 -9.03
CA ASN A 143 1.48 -13.86 -10.36
C ASN A 143 0.34 -12.83 -10.33
N ASP A 144 0.18 -12.13 -11.44
CA ASP A 144 -0.92 -11.20 -11.61
C ASP A 144 -2.27 -11.95 -11.60
N GLY A 145 -3.23 -11.46 -10.83
CA GLY A 145 -4.53 -12.12 -10.61
C GLY A 145 -4.48 -13.32 -9.67
N GLN A 146 -3.33 -13.61 -9.02
CA GLN A 146 -3.24 -14.68 -8.03
C GLN A 146 -4.12 -14.36 -6.82
N VAL A 147 -4.89 -15.35 -6.37
CA VAL A 147 -5.68 -15.27 -5.13
C VAL A 147 -4.97 -16.06 -4.03
N ILE A 148 -4.79 -15.41 -2.88
CA ILE A 148 -4.17 -15.97 -1.68
C ILE A 148 -5.29 -16.17 -0.65
N ASP A 149 -5.69 -17.41 -0.42
CA ASP A 149 -6.67 -17.75 0.61
C ASP A 149 -5.99 -17.88 1.97
N LEU A 150 -6.45 -17.09 2.94
CA LEU A 150 -5.95 -17.07 4.32
C LEU A 150 -6.82 -17.93 5.26
N GLY A 151 -7.70 -18.75 4.72
CA GLY A 151 -8.74 -19.48 5.46
C GLY A 151 -10.03 -18.66 5.53
N GLY A 152 -10.72 -18.55 4.38
CA GLY A 152 -11.97 -17.80 4.25
C GLY A 152 -11.82 -16.29 4.07
N ARG A 153 -10.59 -15.80 3.98
CA ARG A 153 -10.26 -14.41 3.59
C ARG A 153 -9.31 -14.45 2.40
N GLU A 154 -9.76 -13.95 1.27
CA GLU A 154 -9.04 -13.96 0.01
C GLU A 154 -8.39 -12.61 -0.26
N ILE A 155 -7.10 -12.64 -0.57
CA ILE A 155 -6.32 -11.46 -0.99
C ILE A 155 -5.90 -11.66 -2.44
N GLU A 156 -6.32 -10.76 -3.32
CA GLU A 156 -5.98 -10.82 -4.75
C GLU A 156 -4.78 -9.92 -5.06
N VAL A 157 -3.85 -10.46 -5.84
CA VAL A 157 -2.60 -9.82 -6.26
C VAL A 157 -2.82 -9.16 -7.62
N ILE A 158 -2.63 -7.84 -7.71
CA ILE A 158 -2.72 -7.12 -8.98
C ILE A 158 -1.41 -6.37 -9.22
N PHE A 159 -0.78 -6.60 -10.38
CA PHE A 159 0.44 -5.89 -10.75
C PHE A 159 0.14 -4.44 -11.12
N THR A 160 0.88 -3.54 -10.52
CA THR A 160 0.76 -2.07 -10.67
C THR A 160 2.12 -1.45 -10.98
N PRO A 161 2.78 -1.85 -12.10
CA PRO A 161 4.07 -1.27 -12.46
C PRO A 161 3.94 0.24 -12.70
N GLY A 162 4.96 0.99 -12.28
CA GLY A 162 4.99 2.46 -12.37
C GLY A 162 6.05 3.02 -11.45
N HIS A 163 5.77 3.03 -10.15
CA HIS A 163 6.77 3.32 -9.13
C HIS A 163 7.99 2.40 -9.29
N THR A 164 7.82 1.09 -9.25
CA THR A 164 8.82 0.14 -9.75
C THR A 164 8.23 -0.73 -10.87
N ALA A 165 9.07 -1.48 -11.57
CA ALA A 165 8.62 -2.43 -12.58
C ALA A 165 7.87 -3.63 -11.96
N GLY A 166 8.14 -3.93 -10.69
CA GLY A 166 7.56 -5.04 -9.95
C GLY A 166 6.50 -4.63 -8.93
N SER A 167 6.03 -3.38 -8.93
CA SER A 167 5.01 -2.94 -7.96
C SER A 167 3.73 -3.78 -8.02
N ILE A 168 3.19 -4.07 -6.84
CA ILE A 168 1.98 -4.87 -6.61
C ILE A 168 1.02 -4.08 -5.72
N THR A 169 -0.27 -4.18 -6.02
CA THR A 169 -1.35 -3.84 -5.11
C THR A 169 -2.07 -5.12 -4.68
N PHE A 170 -2.25 -5.31 -3.38
CA PHE A 170 -3.02 -6.41 -2.81
C PHE A 170 -4.43 -5.95 -2.50
N PHE A 171 -5.45 -6.74 -2.84
CA PHE A 171 -6.85 -6.38 -2.65
C PHE A 171 -7.57 -7.36 -1.73
N ASP A 172 -8.23 -6.81 -0.71
CA ASP A 172 -9.24 -7.48 0.10
C ASP A 172 -10.63 -7.03 -0.36
N LYS A 173 -11.21 -7.79 -1.27
CA LYS A 173 -12.53 -7.44 -1.83
C LYS A 173 -13.65 -7.50 -0.78
N ALA A 174 -13.55 -8.41 0.17
CA ALA A 174 -14.56 -8.55 1.22
C ALA A 174 -14.56 -7.38 2.20
N LYS A 175 -13.44 -6.68 2.32
CA LYS A 175 -13.26 -5.49 3.16
C LYS A 175 -13.37 -4.18 2.37
N HIS A 176 -13.52 -4.23 1.05
CA HIS A 176 -13.62 -3.07 0.16
C HIS A 176 -12.41 -2.14 0.18
N TYR A 177 -11.21 -2.69 0.43
CA TYR A 177 -9.95 -1.93 0.41
C TYR A 177 -8.79 -2.77 -0.15
N GLY A 178 -7.63 -2.13 -0.28
CA GLY A 178 -6.38 -2.80 -0.69
C GLY A 178 -5.16 -2.15 -0.07
N PHE A 179 -3.96 -2.65 -0.45
CA PHE A 179 -2.65 -2.19 0.02
C PHE A 179 -1.79 -1.95 -1.21
N SER A 180 -1.49 -0.69 -1.52
CA SER A 180 -0.86 -0.31 -2.79
C SER A 180 0.66 -0.17 -2.72
N GLY A 181 1.26 -0.22 -1.52
CA GLY A 181 2.64 0.21 -1.38
C GLY A 181 2.80 1.62 -1.94
N ASP A 182 3.85 1.85 -2.71
CA ASP A 182 4.15 3.15 -3.30
C ASP A 182 3.60 3.34 -4.73
N ALA A 183 2.76 2.41 -5.20
CA ALA A 183 2.25 2.44 -6.57
C ALA A 183 1.53 3.75 -6.93
N PHE A 184 0.92 4.43 -5.94
CA PHE A 184 0.23 5.72 -6.13
C PHE A 184 0.78 6.85 -5.25
N GLY A 185 1.87 6.58 -4.50
CA GLY A 185 2.81 7.54 -3.95
C GLY A 185 2.42 8.34 -2.73
N SER A 186 1.44 7.96 -1.94
CA SER A 186 1.18 8.55 -0.62
C SER A 186 1.18 10.11 -0.57
N THR A 187 0.86 10.81 -1.64
CA THR A 187 0.95 12.25 -1.95
C THR A 187 2.12 12.68 -2.84
N ASN A 188 3.19 11.91 -2.91
CA ASN A 188 4.39 12.23 -3.69
C ASN A 188 4.85 11.01 -4.48
N LEU A 189 4.21 10.75 -5.60
CA LEU A 189 4.52 9.61 -6.45
C LEU A 189 5.86 9.77 -7.16
N LEU A 190 6.71 8.76 -7.04
CA LEU A 190 7.98 8.63 -7.76
C LEU A 190 7.85 7.56 -8.83
N VAL A 191 7.86 7.91 -10.11
CA VAL A 191 7.75 6.98 -11.23
C VAL A 191 9.13 6.63 -11.76
N PHE A 192 9.67 5.47 -11.38
CA PHE A 192 10.98 5.00 -11.85
C PHE A 192 10.91 4.28 -13.20
N THR A 193 9.72 3.95 -13.68
CA THR A 193 9.50 3.40 -15.01
C THR A 193 9.27 4.52 -16.03
N ASN A 194 8.02 4.73 -16.46
CA ASN A 194 7.60 5.83 -17.31
C ASN A 194 6.11 6.16 -17.09
N LEU A 195 5.68 7.34 -17.55
CA LEU A 195 4.31 7.84 -17.34
C LEU A 195 3.24 6.98 -18.04
N SER A 196 3.54 6.35 -19.18
CA SER A 196 2.56 5.49 -19.85
C SER A 196 2.31 4.21 -19.06
N THR A 197 3.32 3.67 -18.42
CA THR A 197 3.21 2.50 -17.53
C THR A 197 2.40 2.85 -16.28
N GLU A 198 2.69 4.00 -15.65
CA GLU A 198 1.93 4.49 -14.50
C GLU A 198 0.47 4.76 -14.86
N MET A 199 0.23 5.44 -15.97
CA MET A 199 -1.12 5.70 -16.47
C MET A 199 -1.92 4.41 -16.70
N TYR A 200 -1.29 3.39 -17.29
CA TYR A 200 -1.89 2.07 -17.50
C TYR A 200 -2.28 1.42 -16.16
N SER A 201 -1.37 1.44 -15.17
CA SER A 201 -1.62 0.89 -13.84
C SER A 201 -2.75 1.64 -13.14
N ALA A 202 -2.75 2.98 -13.18
CA ALA A 202 -3.82 3.79 -12.59
C ALA A 202 -5.17 3.54 -13.27
N GLU A 203 -5.22 3.40 -14.61
CA GLU A 203 -6.46 3.07 -15.33
C GLU A 203 -6.96 1.65 -14.97
N ARG A 204 -6.06 0.69 -14.88
CA ARG A 204 -6.38 -0.67 -14.48
C ARG A 204 -6.97 -0.72 -13.07
N ILE A 205 -6.35 -0.03 -12.12
CA ILE A 205 -6.79 0.01 -10.73
C ILE A 205 -8.10 0.80 -10.57
N GLU A 206 -8.25 1.91 -11.26
CA GLU A 206 -9.52 2.64 -11.31
C GLU A 206 -10.68 1.73 -11.74
N ASN A 207 -10.49 0.96 -12.82
CA ASN A 207 -11.50 0.03 -13.32
C ASN A 207 -11.74 -1.14 -12.34
N TYR A 208 -10.67 -1.64 -11.71
CA TYR A 208 -10.77 -2.70 -10.71
C TYR A 208 -11.54 -2.23 -9.47
N MET A 209 -11.20 -1.06 -8.92
CA MET A 209 -11.87 -0.46 -7.77
C MET A 209 -13.37 -0.25 -8.03
N LYS A 210 -13.73 0.31 -9.21
CA LYS A 210 -15.14 0.49 -9.62
C LYS A 210 -15.89 -0.84 -9.73
N LYS A 211 -15.26 -1.84 -10.32
CA LYS A 211 -15.88 -3.16 -10.55
C LYS A 211 -16.14 -3.93 -9.25
N HIS A 212 -15.31 -3.75 -8.24
CA HIS A 212 -15.34 -4.53 -7.01
C HIS A 212 -15.73 -3.70 -5.78
N ASP A 213 -16.23 -2.47 -5.98
CA ASP A 213 -16.65 -1.55 -4.90
C ASP A 213 -15.52 -1.32 -3.87
N ILE A 214 -14.27 -1.20 -4.34
CA ILE A 214 -13.14 -0.85 -3.48
C ILE A 214 -13.14 0.66 -3.26
N TYR A 215 -13.11 1.08 -2.00
CA TYR A 215 -13.27 2.49 -1.66
C TYR A 215 -11.94 3.23 -1.58
N TYR A 216 -10.91 2.57 -1.07
CA TYR A 216 -9.57 3.16 -0.88
C TYR A 216 -8.49 2.08 -0.79
N LEU A 217 -7.24 2.54 -0.92
CA LEU A 217 -6.05 1.72 -0.72
C LEU A 217 -5.21 2.35 0.40
N PHE A 218 -4.62 1.51 1.21
CA PHE A 218 -3.60 1.89 2.17
C PHE A 218 -2.25 1.97 1.46
N PRO A 219 -1.58 3.15 1.48
CA PRO A 219 -0.31 3.34 0.79
C PRO A 219 0.89 2.82 1.58
N GLY A 220 2.07 2.82 0.96
CA GLY A 220 3.33 2.41 1.58
C GLY A 220 3.83 3.34 2.69
N HIS A 221 3.32 4.57 2.76
CA HIS A 221 3.68 5.57 3.79
C HIS A 221 2.42 6.20 4.40
N TYR A 222 1.59 5.37 5.02
CA TYR A 222 0.32 5.82 5.58
C TYR A 222 0.51 6.60 6.88
N SER A 223 0.08 7.85 6.88
CA SER A 223 0.16 8.77 8.03
C SER A 223 -1.15 8.96 8.80
N GLY A 224 -2.23 8.30 8.36
CA GLY A 224 -3.55 8.38 9.01
C GLY A 224 -4.60 9.14 8.20
N ASP A 225 -4.19 9.94 7.21
CA ASP A 225 -5.05 10.84 6.44
C ASP A 225 -4.79 10.83 4.91
N ASN A 226 -3.85 10.01 4.44
CA ASN A 226 -3.40 9.99 3.05
C ASN A 226 -3.74 8.69 2.32
N LEU A 227 -4.96 8.17 2.48
CA LEU A 227 -5.46 7.03 1.72
C LEU A 227 -5.49 7.31 0.22
N GLU A 228 -5.20 6.29 -0.58
CA GLU A 228 -5.33 6.34 -2.04
C GLU A 228 -6.79 6.07 -2.41
N THR A 229 -7.57 7.12 -2.59
CA THR A 229 -8.98 7.03 -2.99
C THR A 229 -9.12 6.76 -4.48
N LEU A 230 -10.30 6.29 -4.92
CA LEU A 230 -10.63 6.15 -6.34
C LEU A 230 -10.41 7.47 -7.10
N GLN A 231 -10.77 8.62 -6.50
CA GLN A 231 -10.56 9.92 -7.12
C GLN A 231 -9.08 10.22 -7.31
N ARG A 232 -8.25 9.91 -6.31
CA ARG A 232 -6.80 10.13 -6.39
C ARG A 232 -6.17 9.28 -7.50
N VAL A 233 -6.51 7.99 -7.59
CA VAL A 233 -6.05 7.11 -8.68
C VAL A 233 -6.49 7.64 -10.05
N THR A 234 -7.74 8.14 -10.16
CA THR A 234 -8.24 8.80 -11.37
C THR A 234 -7.45 10.06 -11.73
N ASP A 235 -7.11 10.89 -10.74
CA ASP A 235 -6.33 12.11 -10.95
C ASP A 235 -4.91 11.80 -11.41
N ILE A 236 -4.24 10.79 -10.82
CA ILE A 236 -2.91 10.29 -11.28
C ILE A 236 -2.99 9.87 -12.75
N LYS A 237 -3.97 9.01 -13.11
CA LYS A 237 -4.18 8.59 -14.50
C LYS A 237 -4.32 9.77 -15.45
N ASN A 238 -5.18 10.74 -15.10
CA ASN A 238 -5.46 11.90 -15.94
C ASN A 238 -4.23 12.81 -16.07
N MET A 239 -3.51 13.06 -14.97
CA MET A 239 -2.28 13.86 -15.01
C MET A 239 -1.19 13.22 -15.90
N CYS A 240 -1.00 11.89 -15.81
CA CYS A 240 -0.09 11.18 -16.71
C CYS A 240 -0.52 11.32 -18.17
N ARG A 241 -1.81 11.17 -18.48
CA ARG A 241 -2.36 11.34 -19.83
C ARG A 241 -2.13 12.75 -20.37
N GLU A 242 -2.50 13.78 -19.60
CA GLU A 242 -2.34 15.17 -19.98
C GLU A 242 -0.87 15.53 -20.30
N VAL A 243 0.08 14.96 -19.57
CA VAL A 243 1.52 15.13 -19.86
C VAL A 243 1.91 14.45 -21.16
N LEU A 244 1.47 13.20 -21.36
CA LEU A 244 1.79 12.40 -22.56
C LEU A 244 1.18 13.02 -23.82
N ASP A 245 -0.01 13.61 -23.74
CA ASP A 245 -0.71 14.28 -24.83
C ASP A 245 -0.19 15.72 -25.08
N GLY A 246 0.71 16.21 -24.21
CA GLY A 246 1.29 17.55 -24.29
C GLY A 246 0.35 18.68 -23.80
N GLU A 247 -0.76 18.34 -23.20
CA GLU A 247 -1.74 19.29 -22.64
C GLU A 247 -1.24 19.91 -21.33
N ARG A 248 -0.48 19.15 -20.53
CA ARG A 248 0.17 19.61 -19.29
C ARG A 248 1.68 19.62 -19.45
N LYS A 249 2.29 20.77 -19.17
CA LYS A 249 3.75 20.91 -19.22
C LYS A 249 4.35 20.58 -17.86
N PRO A 250 5.27 19.59 -17.76
CA PRO A 250 6.01 19.36 -16.55
C PRO A 250 6.93 20.53 -16.18
N THR A 251 7.22 20.67 -14.92
CA THR A 251 8.20 21.61 -14.39
C THR A 251 9.41 20.84 -13.85
N ALA A 252 10.55 21.56 -13.65
CA ALA A 252 11.71 20.94 -13.03
C ALA A 252 11.40 20.50 -11.59
N SER A 253 11.77 19.30 -11.25
CA SER A 253 11.69 18.80 -9.87
C SER A 253 12.83 19.44 -9.07
N ASN A 254 12.51 20.07 -7.93
CA ASN A 254 13.50 20.72 -7.07
C ASN A 254 14.22 19.74 -6.14
N GLY A 255 13.99 18.45 -6.27
CA GLY A 255 14.31 17.57 -5.20
C GLY A 255 15.14 16.36 -5.52
N ASN A 256 15.72 15.87 -4.47
CA ASN A 256 16.47 14.64 -4.29
C ASN A 256 15.60 13.37 -4.49
N SER A 257 14.67 13.39 -5.44
CA SER A 257 13.70 12.34 -5.69
C SER A 257 14.28 11.25 -6.59
N GLY A 258 15.31 10.54 -6.13
CA GLY A 258 15.79 9.34 -6.82
C GLY A 258 16.32 9.56 -8.25
N GLY A 259 16.83 10.77 -8.58
CA GLY A 259 17.28 11.12 -9.93
C GLY A 259 16.18 11.60 -10.88
N MET A 260 14.99 11.90 -10.36
CA MET A 260 13.88 12.47 -11.11
C MET A 260 14.04 13.98 -11.24
N ASP A 261 14.06 14.47 -12.48
CA ASP A 261 14.33 15.86 -12.81
C ASP A 261 13.07 16.64 -13.25
N MET A 262 11.93 15.96 -13.39
CA MET A 262 10.67 16.54 -13.80
C MET A 262 9.55 16.22 -12.82
N MET A 263 8.57 17.11 -12.71
CA MET A 263 7.35 16.86 -11.92
C MET A 263 6.12 17.53 -12.53
N VAL A 264 4.96 17.00 -12.16
CA VAL A 264 3.66 17.66 -12.25
C VAL A 264 2.99 17.62 -10.88
N ASP A 265 2.23 18.65 -10.55
CA ASP A 265 1.56 18.79 -9.25
C ASP A 265 0.16 19.37 -9.49
N ASP A 266 -0.87 18.69 -8.98
CA ASP A 266 -2.27 19.15 -9.06
C ASP A 266 -3.11 18.39 -8.02
N LYS A 267 -4.12 19.05 -7.44
CA LYS A 267 -5.12 18.45 -6.54
C LYS A 267 -4.53 17.66 -5.37
N GLY A 268 -3.38 18.10 -4.85
CA GLY A 268 -2.70 17.41 -3.77
C GLY A 268 -1.97 16.12 -4.19
N VAL A 269 -1.82 15.89 -5.49
CA VAL A 269 -1.02 14.81 -6.08
C VAL A 269 0.20 15.39 -6.74
N ARG A 270 1.38 14.89 -6.41
CA ARG A 270 2.63 15.20 -7.11
C ARG A 270 3.18 13.93 -7.75
N ILE A 271 3.51 14.02 -9.02
CA ILE A 271 4.15 12.92 -9.78
C ILE A 271 5.52 13.40 -10.21
N ASN A 272 6.58 12.70 -9.78
CA ASN A 272 7.96 12.93 -10.19
C ASN A 272 8.41 11.83 -11.15
N PHE A 273 9.16 12.20 -12.18
CA PHE A 273 9.64 11.26 -13.19
C PHE A 273 10.92 11.77 -13.86
N SER A 274 11.61 10.90 -14.59
CA SER A 274 12.81 11.28 -15.34
C SER A 274 12.45 11.82 -16.73
N SER A 275 13.01 12.96 -17.13
CA SER A 275 12.86 13.47 -18.49
C SER A 275 13.43 12.52 -19.57
N ARG A 276 14.35 11.62 -19.20
CA ARG A 276 15.01 10.68 -20.12
C ARG A 276 14.17 9.44 -20.43
N SER A 277 13.41 8.96 -19.46
CA SER A 277 12.60 7.72 -19.58
C SER A 277 11.13 7.93 -19.29
N GLY A 278 10.79 8.94 -18.48
CA GLY A 278 9.45 9.14 -17.95
C GLY A 278 8.42 9.65 -18.95
N MET A 279 8.85 10.27 -20.06
CA MET A 279 7.98 10.85 -21.09
C MET A 279 7.55 9.85 -22.18
N LYS A 280 7.65 8.57 -21.95
CA LYS A 280 7.27 7.53 -22.94
C LYS A 280 5.94 6.88 -22.59
#